data_18dd2bd9ee82521dda292be256e9b1d6
#
_entry.id   18dd2bd9ee82521dda292be256e9b1d6
#
_cell.length_a   1.000
_cell.length_b   1.000
_cell.length_c   1.000
_cell.angle_alpha   90.00
_cell.angle_beta   90.00
_cell.angle_gamma   90.00
#
_symmetry.space_group_name_H-M   'P 1'
#
loop_
_entity.id
_entity.type
_entity.pdbx_description
1 polymer ?
#
loop_
_entity_poly.entity_id
_entity_poly.type
_entity_poly.pdbx_seq_one_letter_code
_entity_poly.pdbx_strand_id
1 'polypeptide(L)'
;MANAKAWFKLENTAWDEVSLEDVTNVANLKKAIKSEVAPELDAYAPGRLTLKATDKLDDASQAVELDARDSLLKVLGRLHIEVQDQSLVSVQNCFAENVWLFVYVPS
;
A
#
# COMPACT_ATOMS: atom_id res chain seq x y z
N MET A 1 -3.74 -9.19 19.19
CA MET A 1 -4.67 -8.91 18.09
C MET A 1 -3.92 -8.99 16.76
N ALA A 2 -4.56 -9.55 15.78
CA ALA A 2 -3.96 -9.61 14.45
C ALA A 2 -3.97 -8.23 13.83
N ASN A 3 -2.83 -7.82 13.28
CA ASN A 3 -2.73 -6.56 12.57
C ASN A 3 -3.19 -6.75 11.12
N ALA A 4 -3.80 -5.73 10.55
CA ALA A 4 -4.16 -5.75 9.14
C ALA A 4 -2.89 -5.83 8.29
N LYS A 5 -2.97 -6.59 7.21
CA LYS A 5 -1.85 -6.75 6.28
C LYS A 5 -2.33 -6.47 4.87
N ALA A 6 -1.61 -5.62 4.16
CA ALA A 6 -1.94 -5.30 2.78
C ALA A 6 -1.10 -6.17 1.84
N TRP A 7 -1.69 -6.52 0.70
CA TRP A 7 -0.99 -7.25 -0.34
C TRP A 7 -0.23 -6.28 -1.25
N PHE A 8 1.00 -6.62 -1.56
CA PHE A 8 1.80 -5.84 -2.50
C PHE A 8 2.68 -6.77 -3.33
N LYS A 9 3.13 -6.26 -4.47
CA LYS A 9 4.18 -6.96 -5.21
C LYS A 9 5.10 -5.96 -5.89
N LEU A 10 6.35 -6.32 -5.96
CA LEU A 10 7.33 -5.65 -6.80
C LEU A 10 7.11 -6.09 -8.24
N GLU A 11 7.58 -5.28 -9.17
CA GLU A 11 7.53 -5.62 -10.58
C GLU A 11 8.22 -6.98 -10.82
N ASN A 12 7.51 -7.88 -11.49
CA ASN A 12 8.00 -9.21 -11.85
C ASN A 12 8.24 -10.15 -10.65
N THR A 13 7.58 -9.91 -9.53
CA THR A 13 7.69 -10.81 -8.37
C THR A 13 6.32 -11.34 -7.96
N ALA A 14 6.32 -12.25 -6.99
CA ALA A 14 5.10 -12.78 -6.41
C ALA A 14 4.50 -11.81 -5.40
N TRP A 15 3.22 -11.99 -5.08
CA TRP A 15 2.54 -11.23 -4.04
C TRP A 15 3.14 -11.52 -2.67
N ASP A 16 3.26 -10.49 -1.86
CA ASP A 16 3.71 -10.58 -0.48
C ASP A 16 2.82 -9.68 0.38
N GLU A 17 2.96 -9.79 1.69
CA GLU A 17 2.15 -9.02 2.63
C GLU A 17 3.00 -8.05 3.43
N VAL A 18 2.43 -6.89 3.74
CA VAL A 18 3.06 -5.90 4.61
C VAL A 18 2.09 -5.54 5.74
N SER A 19 2.60 -5.50 6.97
CA SER A 19 1.79 -5.10 8.12
C SER A 19 1.45 -3.61 8.03
N LEU A 20 0.20 -3.28 8.33
CA LEU A 20 -0.26 -1.90 8.41
C LEU A 20 -0.16 -1.32 9.82
N GLU A 21 0.47 -2.03 10.76
CA GLU A 21 0.70 -1.50 12.09
C GLU A 21 1.46 -0.18 11.98
N ASP A 22 0.96 0.86 12.64
CA ASP A 22 1.53 2.20 12.62
C ASP A 22 1.53 2.89 11.25
N VAL A 23 0.84 2.30 10.25
CA VAL A 23 0.71 2.90 8.92
C VAL A 23 -0.56 3.73 8.85
N THR A 24 -0.40 5.04 8.70
CA THR A 24 -1.53 5.96 8.60
C THR A 24 -1.59 6.68 7.26
N ASN A 25 -0.50 6.68 6.51
CA ASN A 25 -0.44 7.34 5.21
C ASN A 25 0.48 6.57 4.25
N VAL A 26 0.53 7.03 3.01
CA VAL A 26 1.30 6.37 1.97
C VAL A 26 2.81 6.42 2.27
N ALA A 27 3.30 7.51 2.86
CA ALA A 27 4.72 7.60 3.22
C ALA A 27 5.11 6.49 4.22
N ASN A 28 4.28 6.26 5.24
CA ASN A 28 4.50 5.17 6.19
C ASN A 28 4.43 3.81 5.48
N LEU A 29 3.51 3.67 4.54
CA LEU A 29 3.35 2.44 3.78
C LEU A 29 4.60 2.12 2.96
N LYS A 30 5.18 3.12 2.29
CA LYS A 30 6.41 2.93 1.53
C LYS A 30 7.57 2.48 2.43
N LYS A 31 7.68 3.07 3.62
CA LYS A 31 8.70 2.67 4.59
C LYS A 31 8.50 1.23 5.05
N ALA A 32 7.26 0.85 5.31
CA ALA A 32 6.94 -0.51 5.75
C ALA A 32 7.28 -1.53 4.65
N ILE A 33 6.94 -1.24 3.41
CA ILE A 33 7.24 -2.11 2.28
C ILE A 33 8.76 -2.24 2.09
N LYS A 34 9.48 -1.13 2.16
CA LYS A 34 10.93 -1.16 2.05
C LYS A 34 11.56 -2.07 3.10
N SER A 35 11.07 -1.98 4.33
CA SER A 35 11.56 -2.79 5.44
C SER A 35 11.23 -4.27 5.23
N GLU A 36 10.04 -4.57 4.72
CA GLU A 36 9.61 -5.94 4.46
C GLU A 36 10.44 -6.62 3.38
N VAL A 37 10.90 -5.86 2.39
CA VAL A 37 11.65 -6.40 1.25
C VAL A 37 13.15 -6.14 1.39
N ALA A 38 13.60 -5.82 2.60
CA ALA A 38 15.04 -5.66 2.83
C ALA A 38 15.76 -7.00 2.60
N PRO A 39 16.97 -6.99 2.05
CA PRO A 39 17.72 -5.80 1.66
C PRO A 39 17.50 -5.30 0.23
N GLU A 40 16.59 -5.90 -0.53
CA GLU A 40 16.42 -5.60 -1.96
C GLU A 40 16.11 -4.13 -2.24
N LEU A 41 15.31 -3.49 -1.36
CA LEU A 41 14.95 -2.09 -1.54
C LEU A 41 15.84 -1.13 -0.73
N ASP A 42 16.86 -1.62 -0.04
CA ASP A 42 17.71 -0.77 0.80
C ASP A 42 18.46 0.30 0.02
N ALA A 43 18.71 0.06 -1.25
CA ALA A 43 19.40 1.03 -2.12
C ALA A 43 18.55 2.25 -2.47
N TYR A 44 17.24 2.20 -2.20
CA TYR A 44 16.31 3.25 -2.58
C TYR A 44 15.73 3.94 -1.35
N ALA A 45 15.70 5.28 -1.37
CA ALA A 45 14.97 6.02 -0.35
C ALA A 45 13.46 5.74 -0.51
N PRO A 46 12.69 5.66 0.61
CA PRO A 46 11.25 5.38 0.48
C PRO A 46 10.51 6.34 -0.45
N GLY A 47 10.89 7.60 -0.46
CA GLY A 47 10.26 8.59 -1.33
C GLY A 47 10.50 8.37 -2.83
N ARG A 48 11.47 7.53 -3.18
CA ARG A 48 11.76 7.22 -4.59
C ARG A 48 10.97 6.05 -5.13
N LEU A 49 10.30 5.33 -4.24
CA LEU A 49 9.44 4.23 -4.67
C LEU A 49 8.11 4.79 -5.16
N THR A 50 7.60 4.21 -6.23
CA THR A 50 6.27 4.55 -6.74
C THR A 50 5.31 3.44 -6.31
N LEU A 51 4.23 3.82 -5.64
CA LEU A 51 3.15 2.91 -5.29
C LEU A 51 1.94 3.20 -6.15
N LYS A 52 1.36 2.15 -6.69
CA LYS A 52 0.06 2.23 -7.35
C LYS A 52 -0.89 1.27 -6.67
N ALA A 53 -2.15 1.64 -6.58
CA ALA A 53 -3.16 0.85 -5.89
C ALA A 53 -4.36 0.61 -6.80
N THR A 54 -4.95 -0.56 -6.68
CA THR A 54 -6.16 -0.91 -7.40
C THR A 54 -7.09 -1.69 -6.46
N ASP A 55 -8.39 -1.62 -6.75
CA ASP A 55 -9.38 -2.44 -6.05
C ASP A 55 -9.67 -3.75 -6.79
N LYS A 56 -8.94 -4.02 -7.87
CA LYS A 56 -9.10 -5.24 -8.66
C LYS A 56 -7.82 -6.05 -8.63
N LEU A 57 -7.92 -7.29 -8.16
CA LEU A 57 -6.78 -8.18 -8.04
C LEU A 57 -6.01 -8.29 -9.36
N ASP A 58 -4.71 -8.02 -9.28
CA ASP A 58 -3.77 -8.22 -10.38
C ASP A 58 -4.06 -7.39 -11.65
N ASP A 59 -4.77 -6.27 -11.51
CA ASP A 59 -5.05 -5.39 -12.64
C ASP A 59 -4.24 -4.09 -12.54
N ALA A 60 -2.96 -4.17 -12.90
CA ALA A 60 -2.07 -3.01 -12.83
C ALA A 60 -2.47 -1.91 -13.83
N SER A 61 -3.23 -2.24 -14.87
CA SER A 61 -3.63 -1.25 -15.87
C SER A 61 -4.59 -0.20 -15.32
N GLN A 62 -5.32 -0.55 -14.25
CA GLN A 62 -6.25 0.37 -13.60
C GLN A 62 -5.74 0.91 -12.28
N ALA A 63 -4.49 0.62 -11.95
CA ALA A 63 -3.92 1.07 -10.70
C ALA A 63 -3.68 2.59 -10.72
N VAL A 64 -3.94 3.22 -9.59
CA VAL A 64 -3.79 4.67 -9.39
C VAL A 64 -2.51 4.95 -8.63
N GLU A 65 -1.70 5.89 -9.13
CA GLU A 65 -0.48 6.29 -8.43
C GLU A 65 -0.83 7.02 -7.14
N LEU A 66 -0.13 6.66 -6.07
CA LEU A 66 -0.37 7.23 -4.74
C LEU A 66 0.66 8.30 -4.40
N ASP A 67 0.17 9.38 -3.80
CA ASP A 67 1.03 10.46 -3.29
C ASP A 67 1.43 10.12 -1.86
N ALA A 68 2.70 10.33 -1.52
CA ALA A 68 3.22 10.04 -0.18
C ALA A 68 2.45 10.78 0.93
N ARG A 69 1.81 11.91 0.60
CA ARG A 69 1.05 12.69 1.58
C ARG A 69 -0.37 12.18 1.79
N ASP A 70 -0.84 11.27 0.95
CA ASP A 70 -2.21 10.77 1.07
C ASP A 70 -2.35 9.86 2.29
N SER A 71 -3.46 10.01 3.02
CA SER A 71 -3.82 9.07 4.07
C SER A 71 -4.41 7.81 3.44
N LEU A 72 -4.48 6.73 4.22
CA LEU A 72 -5.12 5.50 3.74
C LEU A 72 -6.59 5.75 3.41
N LEU A 73 -7.27 6.57 4.22
CA LEU A 73 -8.67 6.91 3.97
C LEU A 73 -8.83 7.63 2.64
N LYS A 74 -7.92 8.53 2.30
CA LYS A 74 -7.96 9.25 1.04
C LYS A 74 -7.75 8.32 -0.16
N VAL A 75 -6.84 7.35 -0.02
CA VAL A 75 -6.63 6.34 -1.05
C VAL A 75 -7.89 5.53 -1.29
N LEU A 76 -8.55 5.10 -0.21
CA LEU A 76 -9.82 4.38 -0.33
C LEU A 76 -10.87 5.20 -1.07
N GLY A 77 -10.94 6.50 -0.76
CA GLY A 77 -11.87 7.39 -1.46
C GLY A 77 -11.58 7.50 -2.95
N ARG A 78 -10.30 7.55 -3.32
CA ARG A 78 -9.91 7.61 -4.73
C ARG A 78 -10.26 6.34 -5.49
N LEU A 79 -10.34 5.20 -4.78
CA LEU A 79 -10.73 3.92 -5.37
C LEU A 79 -12.24 3.67 -5.24
N HIS A 80 -12.99 4.67 -4.75
CA HIS A 80 -14.44 4.58 -4.57
C HIS A 80 -14.85 3.47 -3.60
N ILE A 81 -14.02 3.22 -2.59
CA ILE A 81 -14.30 2.23 -1.55
C ILE A 81 -14.85 2.95 -0.33
N GLU A 82 -16.07 2.61 0.08
CA GLU A 82 -16.70 3.21 1.25
C GLU A 82 -16.15 2.61 2.55
N VAL A 83 -15.96 3.47 3.54
CA VAL A 83 -15.57 3.06 4.88
C VAL A 83 -16.64 3.55 5.84
N GLN A 84 -17.34 2.60 6.48
CA GLN A 84 -18.44 2.94 7.37
C GLN A 84 -17.95 3.57 8.68
N ASP A 85 -16.85 3.04 9.21
CA ASP A 85 -16.23 3.54 10.44
C ASP A 85 -14.86 4.08 10.08
N GLN A 86 -14.61 5.37 10.34
CA GLN A 86 -13.36 6.02 10.00
C GLN A 86 -12.29 5.91 11.08
N SER A 87 -12.47 5.01 12.06
CA SER A 87 -11.40 4.71 13.00
C SER A 87 -10.19 4.13 12.25
N LEU A 88 -9.00 4.32 12.81
CA LEU A 88 -7.78 3.84 12.17
C LEU A 88 -7.83 2.34 11.90
N VAL A 89 -8.32 1.56 12.86
CA VAL A 89 -8.41 0.10 12.72
C VAL A 89 -9.33 -0.28 11.57
N SER A 90 -10.49 0.35 11.46
CA SER A 90 -11.44 0.06 10.38
C SER A 90 -10.89 0.47 9.02
N VAL A 91 -10.22 1.61 8.95
CA VAL A 91 -9.59 2.08 7.71
C VAL A 91 -8.49 1.10 7.27
N GLN A 92 -7.64 0.67 8.20
CA GLN A 92 -6.58 -0.28 7.89
C GLN A 92 -7.13 -1.62 7.42
N ASN A 93 -8.16 -2.13 8.09
CA ASN A 93 -8.78 -3.39 7.70
C ASN A 93 -9.43 -3.30 6.32
N CYS A 94 -10.13 -2.22 6.06
CA CYS A 94 -10.75 -1.99 4.75
C CYS A 94 -9.70 -1.90 3.65
N PHE A 95 -8.61 -1.19 3.92
CA PHE A 95 -7.49 -1.08 2.99
C PHE A 95 -6.88 -2.46 2.69
N ALA A 96 -6.64 -3.24 3.75
CA ALA A 96 -6.03 -4.56 3.60
C ALA A 96 -6.91 -5.53 2.80
N GLU A 97 -8.23 -5.45 2.97
CA GLU A 97 -9.17 -6.37 2.33
C GLU A 97 -9.49 -6.01 0.87
N ASN A 98 -9.37 -4.74 0.50
CA ASN A 98 -9.90 -4.25 -0.76
C ASN A 98 -8.88 -3.62 -1.70
N VAL A 99 -7.63 -3.49 -1.28
CA VAL A 99 -6.62 -2.78 -2.07
C VAL A 99 -5.42 -3.68 -2.32
N TRP A 100 -4.98 -3.73 -3.56
CA TRP A 100 -3.77 -4.41 -3.98
C TRP A 100 -2.76 -3.38 -4.46
N LEU A 101 -1.50 -3.54 -4.04
CA LEU A 101 -0.45 -2.55 -4.27
C LEU A 101 0.58 -3.06 -5.26
N PHE A 102 1.02 -2.17 -6.12
CA PHE A 102 2.13 -2.43 -7.05
C PHE A 102 3.26 -1.46 -6.74
N VAL A 103 4.46 -1.98 -6.57
CA VAL A 103 5.64 -1.19 -6.20
C VAL A 103 6.59 -1.13 -7.39
N TYR A 104 6.98 0.09 -7.76
CA TYR A 104 7.92 0.32 -8.84
C TYR A 104 9.14 1.04 -8.29
N VAL A 105 10.32 0.61 -8.73
CA VAL A 105 11.57 1.26 -8.37
C VAL A 105 12.02 2.18 -9.50
N PRO A 106 12.78 3.25 -9.20
CA PRO A 106 13.28 4.12 -10.25
C PRO A 106 14.26 3.38 -11.16
N SER A 107 14.21 3.70 -12.44
CA SER A 107 15.10 3.11 -13.43
C SER A 107 16.48 3.76 -13.38
#